data_aea86797ae541f8225d2029635dd3920
#
_entry.id   aea86797ae541f8225d2029635dd3920
#
_cell.length_a   1.000
_cell.length_b   1.000
_cell.length_c   1.000
_cell.angle_alpha   90.00
_cell.angle_beta   90.00
_cell.angle_gamma   90.00
#
_symmetry.space_group_name_H-M   'P 1'
#
loop_
_entity.id
_entity.type
_entity.pdbx_description
1 polymer ?
#
loop_
_entity_poly.entity_id
_entity_poly.type
_entity_poly.pdbx_seq_one_letter_code
_entity_poly.pdbx_strand_id
1 'polypeptide(L)'
;MHQRFGRDKGADIPTRTDYVHALKPLLDRFGNERDLTLILFTLDETAYSRELAPLAGHYPILRLGPPWWFYDSPEGMQRFREQTTETAGFYNTVGFNDDTRAFLSIPARHDVARRMDCRFLAQLVVEHKMEEDEAFELAPELAYGLSKRAYKL
;
A
#
# COMPACT_ATOMS: atom_id res chain seq x y z
N MET A 1 -15.14 -11.81 -20.38
CA MET A 1 -15.08 -12.66 -19.17
C MET A 1 -16.23 -12.37 -18.23
N HIS A 2 -16.36 -11.16 -17.70
CA HIS A 2 -17.42 -10.77 -16.77
C HIS A 2 -18.85 -11.13 -17.24
N GLN A 3 -19.20 -10.81 -18.49
CA GLN A 3 -20.52 -11.13 -19.07
C GLN A 3 -20.80 -12.65 -19.18
N ARG A 4 -19.74 -13.46 -19.34
CA ARG A 4 -19.86 -14.91 -19.51
C ARG A 4 -19.84 -15.69 -18.21
N PHE A 5 -19.01 -15.26 -17.24
CA PHE A 5 -18.71 -16.03 -16.03
C PHE A 5 -19.12 -15.34 -14.72
N GLY A 6 -19.57 -14.08 -14.80
CA GLY A 6 -19.90 -13.28 -13.61
C GLY A 6 -18.66 -12.60 -12.98
N ARG A 7 -18.89 -11.99 -11.84
CA ARG A 7 -17.85 -11.29 -11.07
C ARG A 7 -16.92 -12.28 -10.37
N ASP A 8 -15.70 -11.84 -10.12
CA ASP A 8 -14.72 -12.54 -9.26
C ASP A 8 -14.39 -13.97 -9.71
N LYS A 9 -14.28 -14.21 -10.99
CA LYS A 9 -13.94 -15.51 -11.56
C LYS A 9 -12.44 -15.68 -11.85
N GLY A 10 -11.59 -14.95 -11.14
CA GLY A 10 -10.14 -15.11 -11.22
C GLY A 10 -9.53 -14.74 -12.57
N ALA A 11 -10.17 -13.81 -13.28
CA ALA A 11 -9.73 -13.37 -14.60
C ALA A 11 -9.15 -11.96 -14.61
N ASP A 12 -8.79 -11.45 -13.44
CA ASP A 12 -8.18 -10.13 -13.31
C ASP A 12 -6.73 -10.21 -13.78
N ILE A 13 -6.47 -9.59 -14.91
CA ILE A 13 -5.13 -9.47 -15.47
C ILE A 13 -4.66 -8.05 -15.23
N PRO A 14 -3.45 -7.83 -14.68
CA PRO A 14 -2.91 -6.48 -14.54
C PRO A 14 -2.86 -5.79 -15.89
N THR A 15 -3.51 -4.66 -16.00
CA THR A 15 -3.44 -3.81 -17.19
C THR A 15 -2.72 -2.54 -16.84
N ARG A 16 -1.91 -2.05 -17.79
CA ARG A 16 -1.24 -0.77 -17.61
C ARG A 16 -2.27 0.33 -17.39
N THR A 17 -2.13 1.04 -16.29
CA THR A 17 -2.96 2.20 -15.94
C THR A 17 -2.06 3.43 -15.84
N ASP A 18 -2.47 4.52 -16.46
CA ASP A 18 -1.78 5.81 -16.39
C ASP A 18 -2.41 6.63 -15.24
N TYR A 19 -1.87 6.47 -14.04
CA TYR A 19 -2.37 7.16 -12.85
C TYR A 19 -2.05 8.65 -12.87
N VAL A 20 -0.90 9.04 -13.43
CA VAL A 20 -0.46 10.44 -13.46
C VAL A 20 -1.45 11.27 -14.25
N HIS A 21 -1.74 10.88 -15.50
CA HIS A 21 -2.67 11.65 -16.33
C HIS A 21 -4.13 11.50 -15.88
N ALA A 22 -4.53 10.30 -15.49
CA ALA A 22 -5.92 10.06 -15.08
C ALA A 22 -6.30 10.82 -13.79
N LEU A 23 -5.40 10.93 -12.83
CA LEU A 23 -5.65 11.63 -11.57
C LEU A 23 -5.37 13.14 -11.64
N LYS A 24 -4.64 13.60 -12.64
CA LYS A 24 -4.20 15.01 -12.72
C LYS A 24 -5.32 16.03 -12.51
N PRO A 25 -6.49 15.95 -13.17
CA PRO A 25 -7.54 16.97 -12.98
C PRO A 25 -8.09 17.02 -11.54
N LEU A 26 -8.13 15.87 -10.85
CA LEU A 26 -8.55 15.78 -9.46
C LEU A 26 -7.47 16.32 -8.53
N LEU A 27 -6.22 15.93 -8.76
CA LEU A 27 -5.10 16.31 -7.90
C LEU A 27 -4.74 17.79 -8.04
N ASP A 28 -4.81 18.37 -9.24
CA ASP A 28 -4.60 19.80 -9.45
C ASP A 28 -5.63 20.64 -8.67
N ARG A 29 -6.84 20.14 -8.51
CA ARG A 29 -7.93 20.85 -7.82
C ARG A 29 -8.00 20.57 -6.33
N PHE A 30 -7.81 19.33 -5.93
CA PHE A 30 -8.07 18.87 -4.56
C PHE A 30 -6.87 18.22 -3.87
N GLY A 31 -5.71 18.15 -4.52
CA GLY A 31 -4.55 17.40 -4.02
C GLY A 31 -4.04 17.84 -2.64
N ASN A 32 -4.37 19.06 -2.21
CA ASN A 32 -3.97 19.63 -0.93
C ASN A 32 -5.12 19.73 0.10
N GLU A 33 -6.30 19.15 -0.19
CA GLU A 33 -7.45 19.21 0.71
C GLU A 33 -7.27 18.26 1.91
N ARG A 34 -7.06 18.81 3.11
CA ARG A 34 -6.72 18.06 4.32
C ARG A 34 -7.79 17.06 4.75
N ASP A 35 -9.06 17.35 4.45
CA ASP A 35 -10.19 16.53 4.85
C ASP A 35 -10.48 15.39 3.86
N LEU A 36 -9.84 15.41 2.68
CA LEU A 36 -9.96 14.38 1.67
C LEU A 36 -8.83 13.35 1.84
N THR A 37 -9.18 12.08 1.81
CA THR A 37 -8.22 10.97 1.72
C THR A 37 -8.59 10.11 0.53
N LEU A 38 -7.65 9.92 -0.38
CA LEU A 38 -7.79 9.06 -1.54
C LEU A 38 -6.79 7.91 -1.42
N ILE A 39 -7.30 6.69 -1.27
CA ILE A 39 -6.49 5.47 -1.13
C ILE A 39 -6.45 4.78 -2.49
N LEU A 40 -5.24 4.57 -3.01
CA LEU A 40 -5.03 3.98 -4.33
C LEU A 40 -4.53 2.54 -4.22
N PHE A 41 -5.16 1.67 -4.99
CA PHE A 41 -4.77 0.28 -5.18
C PHE A 41 -4.44 0.04 -6.66
N THR A 42 -3.57 -0.90 -6.94
CA THR A 42 -3.26 -1.31 -8.31
C THR A 42 -3.01 -2.81 -8.40
N LEU A 43 -3.34 -3.39 -9.55
CA LEU A 43 -2.90 -4.73 -9.94
C LEU A 43 -1.62 -4.70 -10.79
N ASP A 44 -1.15 -3.51 -11.16
CA ASP A 44 0.09 -3.31 -11.89
C ASP A 44 1.20 -2.91 -10.91
N GLU A 45 2.01 -3.89 -10.50
CA GLU A 45 3.14 -3.70 -9.59
C GLU A 45 4.13 -2.65 -10.10
N THR A 46 4.29 -2.53 -11.42
CA THR A 46 5.22 -1.56 -12.02
C THR A 46 4.77 -0.10 -11.83
N ALA A 47 3.49 0.12 -11.55
CA ALA A 47 2.97 1.46 -11.29
C ALA A 47 3.37 2.02 -9.92
N TYR A 48 3.76 1.17 -8.96
CA TYR A 48 4.12 1.65 -7.62
C TYR A 48 5.30 2.61 -7.65
N SER A 49 6.46 2.20 -8.13
CA SER A 49 7.66 3.05 -8.13
C SER A 49 7.58 4.20 -9.12
N ARG A 50 6.97 3.96 -10.30
CA ARG A 50 6.96 4.94 -11.39
C ARG A 50 5.92 6.04 -11.19
N GLU A 51 4.76 5.74 -10.65
CA GLU A 51 3.63 6.66 -10.60
C GLU A 51 3.07 6.87 -9.20
N LEU A 52 2.66 5.78 -8.52
CA LEU A 52 1.89 5.89 -7.29
C LEU A 52 2.72 6.41 -6.11
N ALA A 53 3.96 5.95 -5.93
CA ALA A 53 4.81 6.41 -4.86
C ALA A 53 5.19 7.90 -5.02
N PRO A 54 5.62 8.38 -6.21
CA PRO A 54 5.83 9.81 -6.44
C PRO A 54 4.58 10.65 -6.21
N LEU A 55 3.41 10.20 -6.67
CA LEU A 55 2.16 10.92 -6.44
C LEU A 55 1.80 11.00 -4.95
N ALA A 56 1.92 9.89 -4.21
CA ALA A 56 1.63 9.85 -2.78
C ALA A 56 2.65 10.65 -1.95
N GLY A 57 3.89 10.71 -2.39
CA GLY A 57 4.92 11.55 -1.77
C GLY A 57 4.71 13.05 -2.01
N HIS A 58 3.99 13.41 -3.07
CA HIS A 58 3.75 14.81 -3.44
C HIS A 58 2.40 15.35 -2.94
N TYR A 59 1.32 14.59 -3.07
CA TYR A 59 -0.03 15.06 -2.76
C TYR A 59 -0.51 14.58 -1.38
N PRO A 60 -0.79 15.49 -0.43
CA PRO A 60 -1.19 15.14 0.93
C PRO A 60 -2.46 14.29 1.04
N ILE A 61 -3.35 14.33 0.05
CA ILE A 61 -4.57 13.52 0.06
C ILE A 61 -4.32 12.04 -0.26
N LEU A 62 -3.20 11.72 -0.89
CA LEU A 62 -2.96 10.37 -1.39
C LEU A 62 -2.38 9.45 -0.33
N ARG A 63 -2.85 8.20 -0.35
CA ARG A 63 -2.31 7.08 0.42
C ARG A 63 -2.22 5.87 -0.49
N LEU A 64 -1.16 5.09 -0.32
CA LEU A 64 -1.02 3.81 -1.01
C LEU A 64 -1.69 2.70 -0.22
N GLY A 65 -2.60 2.00 -0.86
CA GLY A 65 -3.11 0.72 -0.37
C GLY A 65 -2.01 -0.34 -0.36
N PRO A 66 -2.12 -1.39 0.48
CA PRO A 66 -1.14 -2.46 0.51
C PRO A 66 -1.11 -3.27 -0.78
N PRO A 67 -0.09 -4.13 -0.95
CA PRO A 67 -0.07 -5.11 -2.01
C PRO A 67 -1.35 -5.93 -2.01
N TRP A 68 -1.92 -6.11 -3.18
CA TRP A 68 -3.24 -6.69 -3.33
C TRP A 68 -3.23 -7.77 -4.40
N TRP A 69 -4.08 -8.79 -4.26
CA TRP A 69 -4.32 -9.87 -5.21
C TRP A 69 -3.06 -10.68 -5.54
N PHE A 70 -2.39 -10.41 -6.69
CA PHE A 70 -1.28 -11.23 -7.18
C PHE A 70 0.02 -11.11 -6.39
N TYR A 71 0.22 -10.04 -5.66
CA TYR A 71 1.44 -9.80 -4.89
C TYR A 71 1.19 -9.47 -3.43
N ASP A 72 0.12 -9.96 -2.93
CA ASP A 72 -0.17 -10.07 -1.51
C ASP A 72 0.46 -11.37 -0.94
N SER A 73 1.65 -11.66 -1.36
CA SER A 73 2.56 -12.71 -0.89
C SER A 73 3.70 -12.09 -0.09
N PRO A 74 4.46 -12.86 0.72
CA PRO A 74 5.63 -12.34 1.42
C PRO A 74 6.60 -11.60 0.49
N GLU A 75 6.89 -12.17 -0.66
CA GLU A 75 7.79 -11.56 -1.66
C GLU A 75 7.19 -10.31 -2.30
N GLY A 76 5.90 -10.30 -2.57
CA GLY A 76 5.19 -9.14 -3.11
C GLY A 76 5.12 -7.98 -2.10
N MET A 77 4.87 -8.29 -0.83
CA MET A 77 4.89 -7.30 0.26
C MET A 77 6.28 -6.69 0.43
N GLN A 78 7.34 -7.51 0.34
CA GLN A 78 8.73 -7.03 0.39
C GLN A 78 9.00 -6.05 -0.76
N ARG A 79 8.72 -6.45 -2.00
CA ARG A 79 8.90 -5.58 -3.18
C ARG A 79 8.08 -4.30 -3.10
N PHE A 80 6.87 -4.35 -2.56
CA PHE A 80 6.06 -3.16 -2.33
C PHE A 80 6.80 -2.14 -1.46
N ARG A 81 7.36 -2.59 -0.32
CA ARG A 81 8.13 -1.71 0.55
C ARG A 81 9.38 -1.15 -0.16
N GLU A 82 10.10 -1.99 -0.89
CA GLU A 82 11.29 -1.57 -1.66
C GLU A 82 10.93 -0.51 -2.72
N GLN A 83 9.80 -0.66 -3.39
CA GLN A 83 9.38 0.23 -4.46
C GLN A 83 8.75 1.54 -3.99
N THR A 84 8.24 1.60 -2.76
CA THR A 84 7.45 2.75 -2.31
C THR A 84 8.10 3.56 -1.21
N THR A 85 8.91 2.95 -0.34
CA THR A 85 9.38 3.60 0.89
C THR A 85 10.27 4.80 0.60
N GLU A 86 11.18 4.72 -0.36
CA GLU A 86 12.12 5.81 -0.68
C GLU A 86 11.38 7.09 -1.13
N THR A 87 10.32 6.94 -1.90
CA THR A 87 9.63 8.08 -2.55
C THR A 87 8.38 8.50 -1.79
N ALA A 88 7.54 7.56 -1.36
CA ALA A 88 6.32 7.87 -0.63
C ALA A 88 6.54 7.95 0.88
N GLY A 89 7.49 7.20 1.42
CA GLY A 89 7.64 7.01 2.85
C GLY A 89 6.57 6.07 3.43
N PHE A 90 6.72 5.69 4.68
CA PHE A 90 5.78 4.78 5.36
C PHE A 90 4.42 5.43 5.64
N TYR A 91 4.41 6.69 6.04
CA TYR A 91 3.19 7.38 6.49
C TYR A 91 2.21 7.72 5.35
N ASN A 92 2.63 7.64 4.10
CA ASN A 92 1.75 7.77 2.94
C ASN A 92 1.21 6.42 2.45
N THR A 93 1.31 5.38 3.29
CA THR A 93 0.65 4.08 3.09
C THR A 93 -0.44 3.88 4.14
N VAL A 94 -1.30 2.87 3.94
CA VAL A 94 -2.42 2.59 4.86
C VAL A 94 -2.19 1.35 5.75
N GLY A 95 -0.95 0.87 5.85
CA GLY A 95 -0.68 -0.39 6.55
C GLY A 95 -1.13 -1.59 5.73
N PHE A 96 -1.68 -2.61 6.39
CA PHE A 96 -2.19 -3.81 5.73
C PHE A 96 -3.71 -3.90 5.83
N ASN A 97 -4.35 -4.18 4.69
CA ASN A 97 -5.77 -4.44 4.58
C ASN A 97 -5.95 -5.86 4.04
N ASP A 98 -6.70 -6.69 4.75
CA ASP A 98 -7.00 -8.04 4.30
C ASP A 98 -8.31 -8.06 3.51
N ASP A 99 -8.23 -8.04 2.19
CA ASP A 99 -9.37 -8.18 1.29
C ASP A 99 -9.73 -9.65 1.11
N THR A 100 -10.24 -10.29 2.16
CA THR A 100 -10.59 -11.71 2.13
C THR A 100 -12.07 -11.96 2.38
N ARG A 101 -12.59 -13.03 1.78
CA ARG A 101 -13.88 -13.64 2.12
C ARG A 101 -13.77 -14.74 3.16
N ALA A 102 -12.56 -15.22 3.42
CA ALA A 102 -12.29 -16.27 4.38
C ALA A 102 -11.97 -15.67 5.75
N PHE A 103 -12.96 -15.28 6.51
CA PHE A 103 -12.80 -14.58 7.80
C PHE A 103 -11.84 -15.27 8.78
N LEU A 104 -11.78 -16.59 8.77
CA LEU A 104 -10.87 -17.34 9.62
C LEU A 104 -9.39 -17.20 9.22
N SER A 105 -9.09 -16.75 8.00
CA SER A 105 -7.72 -16.47 7.55
C SER A 105 -7.19 -15.10 7.95
N ILE A 106 -8.06 -14.17 8.35
CA ILE A 106 -7.68 -12.77 8.68
C ILE A 106 -6.53 -12.71 9.68
N PRO A 107 -6.58 -13.40 10.85
CA PRO A 107 -5.48 -13.32 11.81
C PRO A 107 -4.14 -13.81 11.25
N ALA A 108 -4.16 -14.89 10.47
CA ALA A 108 -2.96 -15.45 9.84
C ALA A 108 -2.35 -14.50 8.80
N ARG A 109 -3.20 -13.88 7.98
CA ARG A 109 -2.76 -12.92 6.96
C ARG A 109 -2.18 -11.66 7.58
N HIS A 110 -2.81 -11.11 8.61
CA HIS A 110 -2.26 -10.00 9.38
C HIS A 110 -0.95 -10.37 10.10
N ASP A 111 -0.80 -11.60 10.58
CA ASP A 111 0.47 -12.06 11.15
C ASP A 111 1.58 -12.10 10.10
N VAL A 112 1.30 -12.61 8.90
CA VAL A 112 2.25 -12.61 7.78
C VAL A 112 2.66 -11.18 7.41
N ALA A 113 1.70 -10.26 7.27
CA ALA A 113 1.98 -8.87 6.95
C ALA A 113 2.88 -8.19 8.00
N ARG A 114 2.58 -8.36 9.30
CA ARG A 114 3.41 -7.84 10.38
C ARG A 114 4.84 -8.39 10.33
N ARG A 115 5.00 -9.68 10.08
CA ARG A 115 6.33 -10.30 9.96
C ARG A 115 7.13 -9.72 8.80
N MET A 116 6.45 -9.47 7.66
CA MET A 116 7.10 -8.87 6.49
C MET A 116 7.49 -7.41 6.73
N ASP A 117 6.61 -6.63 7.35
CA ASP A 117 6.93 -5.24 7.72
C ASP A 117 8.09 -5.19 8.72
N CYS A 118 8.05 -5.99 9.78
CA CYS A 118 9.16 -6.05 10.74
C CYS A 118 10.47 -6.52 10.12
N ARG A 119 10.43 -7.49 9.19
CA ARG A 119 11.61 -7.92 8.44
C ARG A 119 12.21 -6.78 7.64
N PHE A 120 11.38 -6.02 6.94
CA PHE A 120 11.83 -4.88 6.15
C PHE A 120 12.43 -3.78 7.03
N LEU A 121 11.80 -3.44 8.15
CA LEU A 121 12.33 -2.50 9.13
C LEU A 121 13.69 -2.96 9.69
N ALA A 122 13.79 -4.22 10.10
CA ALA A 122 15.04 -4.79 10.59
C ALA A 122 16.15 -4.74 9.54
N GLN A 123 15.83 -4.96 8.26
CA GLN A 123 16.79 -4.79 7.16
C GLN A 123 17.30 -3.35 7.09
N LEU A 124 16.42 -2.35 7.17
CA LEU A 124 16.82 -0.94 7.15
C LEU A 124 17.73 -0.58 8.32
N VAL A 125 17.48 -1.12 9.51
CA VAL A 125 18.31 -0.93 10.69
C VAL A 125 19.70 -1.54 10.47
N VAL A 126 19.78 -2.80 10.00
CA VAL A 126 21.05 -3.47 9.72
C VAL A 126 21.87 -2.76 8.65
N GLU A 127 21.19 -2.15 7.67
CA GLU A 127 21.81 -1.36 6.61
C GLU A 127 22.13 0.09 7.02
N HIS A 128 21.92 0.47 8.28
CA HIS A 128 22.12 1.82 8.81
C HIS A 128 21.32 2.90 8.05
N LYS A 129 20.12 2.56 7.57
CA LYS A 129 19.18 3.47 6.90
C LYS A 129 18.09 3.97 7.85
N MET A 130 17.97 3.41 9.04
CA MET A 130 17.00 3.72 10.06
C MET A 130 17.58 3.36 11.43
N GLU A 131 17.25 4.14 12.45
CA GLU A 131 17.60 3.81 13.83
C GLU A 131 16.63 2.75 14.40
N GLU A 132 17.10 1.98 15.37
CA GLU A 132 16.33 0.87 15.95
C GLU A 132 15.05 1.36 16.67
N ASP A 133 15.15 2.46 17.39
CA ASP A 133 14.01 3.09 18.08
C ASP A 133 12.94 3.58 17.09
N GLU A 134 13.34 4.19 15.97
CA GLU A 134 12.44 4.56 14.89
C GLU A 134 11.70 3.35 14.31
N ALA A 135 12.39 2.22 14.13
CA ALA A 135 11.78 0.99 13.64
C ALA A 135 10.73 0.45 14.63
N PHE A 136 11.02 0.52 15.95
CA PHE A 136 10.05 0.12 16.99
C PHE A 136 8.84 1.05 17.09
N GLU A 137 9.01 2.35 16.87
CA GLU A 137 7.90 3.29 16.80
C GLU A 137 7.02 3.07 15.56
N LEU A 138 7.65 2.73 14.44
CA LEU A 138 6.94 2.57 13.17
C LEU A 138 6.18 1.24 13.06
N ALA A 139 6.67 0.16 13.68
CA ALA A 139 6.05 -1.15 13.57
C ALA A 139 4.56 -1.17 14.00
N PRO A 140 4.13 -0.59 15.15
CA PRO A 140 2.71 -0.50 15.50
C PRO A 140 1.92 0.42 14.56
N GLU A 141 2.56 1.43 13.99
CA GLU A 141 1.92 2.31 13.01
C GLU A 141 1.54 1.53 11.74
N LEU A 142 2.46 0.71 11.21
CA LEU A 142 2.21 -0.13 10.05
C LEU A 142 1.13 -1.20 10.31
N ALA A 143 1.10 -1.74 11.52
CA ALA A 143 0.14 -2.78 11.89
C ALA A 143 -1.28 -2.25 12.18
N TYR A 144 -1.41 -1.01 12.64
CA TYR A 144 -2.68 -0.48 13.15
C TYR A 144 -2.88 1.02 12.91
N GLY A 145 -1.93 1.88 13.31
CA GLY A 145 -2.12 3.32 13.36
C GLY A 145 -2.42 3.94 11.99
N LEU A 146 -1.70 3.52 10.95
CA LEU A 146 -1.91 4.03 9.58
C LEU A 146 -3.29 3.68 9.05
N SER A 147 -3.74 2.42 9.23
CA SER A 147 -5.08 2.01 8.82
C SER A 147 -6.16 2.80 9.55
N LYS A 148 -6.04 2.94 10.87
CA LYS A 148 -7.00 3.70 11.67
C LYS A 148 -7.14 5.14 11.19
N ARG A 149 -6.03 5.83 10.94
CA ARG A 149 -6.07 7.20 10.45
C ARG A 149 -6.60 7.31 9.02
N ALA A 150 -6.16 6.45 8.11
CA ALA A 150 -6.54 6.52 6.71
C ALA A 150 -8.05 6.29 6.51
N TYR A 151 -8.64 5.39 7.30
CA TYR A 151 -10.07 5.09 7.24
C TYR A 151 -10.92 5.87 8.25
N LYS A 152 -10.32 6.75 9.05
CA LYS A 152 -10.99 7.59 10.05
C LYS A 152 -11.80 6.78 11.07
N LEU A 153 -11.22 5.67 11.56
CA LEU A 153 -11.81 4.75 12.54
C LEU A 153 -11.53 5.16 13.99
#